data_8c146a5e6c62a972cb177e4b49aabce6
#
_entry.id   8c146a5e6c62a972cb177e4b49aabce6
#
_cell.length_a   1.000
_cell.length_b   1.000
_cell.length_c   1.000
_cell.angle_alpha   90.00
_cell.angle_beta   90.00
_cell.angle_gamma   90.00
#
_symmetry.space_group_name_H-M   'P 1'
#
loop_
_entity.id
_entity.type
_entity.pdbx_description
1 polymer ?
#
loop_
_entity_poly.entity_id
_entity_poly.type
_entity_poly.pdbx_seq_one_letter_code
_entity_poly.pdbx_strand_id
1 'polypeptide(L)'
;MARPKKSNRRDGRYEIRLVIGHTPSGKAVRKSFYGANKAEAEQKVESFHRAEEQKALSRKSILFNEWAQQWLDTYKRDDVKTNTYLTTYDRPCRNYIFPHFKNKILQDITPLDIKAFINSVAGLSQSYVDKIHLCLKQIFEAAIDNDLIAKNPCRNLTVKSKQTKQSKRVYDSATVDALCASTAPYALYVHILLRMGLRISELCGLRWQDIDLEQKTMTVSQALTAESGAIFIGDAKSLSSLRKLPIPEDLIERLSSVDSKEGYVAMRKSGCHMTPANFNARELEVFYNNSGVPMNQRLTAHELRHTCGTLLYEDTKDIFHVSKFLGHSEIGITTKIYVHSQYHTEKVHVDFDENSV
;
A
#
# COMPACT_ATOMS: atom_id res chain seq x y z
N MET A 1 45.84 52.84 35.11
CA MET A 1 44.57 52.49 34.45
C MET A 1 44.89 51.86 33.08
N ALA A 2 44.62 50.55 32.91
CA ALA A 2 44.83 49.87 31.62
C ALA A 2 43.79 50.34 30.62
N ARG A 3 44.22 50.84 29.43
CA ARG A 3 43.29 51.22 28.34
C ARG A 3 42.45 49.97 27.92
N PRO A 4 41.13 50.07 27.78
CA PRO A 4 40.31 48.94 27.34
C PRO A 4 40.80 48.49 25.94
N LYS A 5 41.02 47.20 25.76
CA LYS A 5 41.34 46.60 24.43
C LYS A 5 40.21 46.95 23.46
N LYS A 6 40.51 47.78 22.46
CA LYS A 6 39.54 48.18 21.41
C LYS A 6 39.13 47.05 20.45
N SER A 7 39.90 45.96 20.42
CA SER A 7 39.70 44.83 19.51
C SER A 7 40.36 43.57 20.09
N ASN A 8 39.79 42.40 19.83
CA ASN A 8 40.36 41.10 20.18
C ASN A 8 40.95 40.35 18.95
N ARG A 9 41.02 41.01 17.78
CA ARG A 9 41.59 40.48 16.54
C ARG A 9 42.65 41.37 15.96
N ARG A 10 43.54 40.78 15.11
CA ARG A 10 44.61 41.50 14.41
C ARG A 10 44.10 42.49 13.36
N ASP A 11 42.88 42.26 12.79
CA ASP A 11 42.22 43.12 11.80
C ASP A 11 41.48 44.32 12.42
N GLY A 12 41.63 44.56 13.71
CA GLY A 12 41.02 45.71 14.41
C GLY A 12 39.56 45.52 14.80
N ARG A 13 38.90 44.43 14.38
CA ARG A 13 37.48 44.11 14.72
C ARG A 13 37.37 43.36 16.05
N TYR A 14 36.23 43.51 16.68
CA TYR A 14 35.87 42.73 17.86
C TYR A 14 34.98 41.54 17.44
N GLU A 15 35.33 40.33 17.89
CA GLU A 15 34.60 39.09 17.55
C GLU A 15 34.00 38.48 18.79
N ILE A 16 32.67 38.11 18.70
CA ILE A 16 31.98 37.27 19.70
C ILE A 16 31.55 36.00 18.98
N ARG A 17 31.86 34.84 19.57
CA ARG A 17 31.45 33.51 19.06
C ARG A 17 30.39 32.92 19.97
N LEU A 18 29.22 32.58 19.41
CA LEU A 18 28.17 31.87 20.09
C LEU A 18 28.12 30.41 19.61
N VAL A 19 27.80 29.51 20.53
CA VAL A 19 27.37 28.14 20.20
C VAL A 19 25.90 28.22 19.87
N ILE A 20 25.55 27.96 18.60
CA ILE A 20 24.16 28.02 18.10
C ILE A 20 23.50 26.63 18.00
N GLY A 21 24.24 25.57 18.35
CA GLY A 21 23.74 24.18 18.33
C GLY A 21 24.88 23.18 18.37
N HIS A 22 24.51 21.89 18.26
CA HIS A 22 25.48 20.78 18.18
C HIS A 22 25.16 19.92 16.95
N THR A 23 26.19 19.42 16.28
CA THR A 23 26.02 18.43 15.21
C THR A 23 25.52 17.10 15.78
N PRO A 24 24.98 16.18 14.96
CA PRO A 24 24.59 14.83 15.41
C PRO A 24 25.75 14.04 16.06
N SER A 25 26.99 14.43 15.78
CA SER A 25 28.21 13.88 16.41
C SER A 25 28.61 14.58 17.71
N GLY A 26 27.76 15.48 18.26
CA GLY A 26 28.04 16.22 19.50
C GLY A 26 28.96 17.43 19.36
N LYS A 27 29.49 17.75 18.15
CA LYS A 27 30.38 18.90 17.95
C LYS A 27 29.61 20.22 17.94
N ALA A 28 30.06 21.20 18.73
CA ALA A 28 29.40 22.51 18.81
C ALA A 28 29.47 23.28 17.48
N VAL A 29 28.31 23.70 16.97
CA VAL A 29 28.21 24.62 15.83
C VAL A 29 28.26 26.04 16.38
N ARG A 30 29.20 26.84 15.86
CA ARG A 30 29.46 28.21 16.34
C ARG A 30 29.19 29.20 15.21
N LYS A 31 28.64 30.38 15.59
CA LYS A 31 28.46 31.54 14.73
C LYS A 31 29.24 32.72 15.29
N SER A 32 30.00 33.41 14.41
CA SER A 32 30.79 34.56 14.79
C SER A 32 30.09 35.87 14.42
N PHE A 33 30.11 36.83 15.35
CA PHE A 33 29.58 38.18 15.16
C PHE A 33 30.71 39.17 15.28
N TYR A 34 30.81 40.09 14.33
CA TYR A 34 31.89 41.03 14.19
C TYR A 34 31.40 42.47 14.35
N GLY A 35 32.10 43.30 15.13
CA GLY A 35 31.84 44.74 15.29
C GLY A 35 33.15 45.55 15.26
N ALA A 36 33.07 46.86 15.02
CA ALA A 36 34.18 47.76 15.12
C ALA A 36 34.69 47.89 16.57
N ASN A 37 33.79 47.61 17.54
CA ASN A 37 34.09 47.56 18.95
C ASN A 37 33.21 46.50 19.67
N LYS A 38 33.43 46.28 20.97
CA LYS A 38 32.74 45.28 21.74
C LYS A 38 31.21 45.52 21.76
N ALA A 39 30.79 46.76 21.92
CA ALA A 39 29.36 47.12 22.02
C ALA A 39 28.62 46.81 20.71
N GLU A 40 29.21 47.05 19.52
CA GLU A 40 28.60 46.71 18.24
C GLU A 40 28.51 45.19 18.03
N ALA A 41 29.52 44.43 18.45
CA ALA A 41 29.48 42.99 18.38
C ALA A 41 28.38 42.41 19.32
N GLU A 42 28.24 42.95 20.51
CA GLU A 42 27.19 42.59 21.49
C GLU A 42 25.80 42.94 20.96
N GLN A 43 25.62 44.10 20.32
CA GLN A 43 24.38 44.50 19.70
C GLN A 43 23.95 43.53 18.56
N LYS A 44 24.90 43.08 17.78
CA LYS A 44 24.63 42.07 16.73
C LYS A 44 24.24 40.71 17.33
N VAL A 45 24.84 40.32 18.43
CA VAL A 45 24.45 39.12 19.18
C VAL A 45 23.02 39.25 19.73
N GLU A 46 22.72 40.38 20.34
CA GLU A 46 21.40 40.63 20.90
C GLU A 46 20.31 40.68 19.80
N SER A 47 20.59 41.33 18.67
CA SER A 47 19.68 41.32 17.54
C SER A 47 19.44 39.92 16.95
N PHE A 48 20.48 39.09 16.97
CA PHE A 48 20.34 37.69 16.57
C PHE A 48 19.46 36.89 17.56
N HIS A 49 19.69 37.05 18.86
CA HIS A 49 18.84 36.43 19.89
C HIS A 49 17.39 36.87 19.77
N ARG A 50 17.12 38.19 19.64
CA ARG A 50 15.77 38.70 19.42
C ARG A 50 15.12 38.16 18.17
N ALA A 51 15.86 38.03 17.08
CA ALA A 51 15.35 37.44 15.84
C ALA A 51 15.00 35.94 15.97
N GLU A 52 15.83 35.18 16.71
CA GLU A 52 15.54 33.77 17.01
C GLU A 52 14.37 33.62 17.98
N GLU A 53 14.26 34.46 18.99
CA GLU A 53 13.11 34.51 19.92
C GLU A 53 11.81 34.91 19.18
N GLN A 54 11.86 35.91 18.30
CA GLN A 54 10.74 36.26 17.43
C GLN A 54 10.33 35.16 16.51
N LYS A 55 11.28 34.44 15.91
CA LYS A 55 11.00 33.23 15.13
C LYS A 55 10.37 32.10 15.98
N ALA A 56 10.82 31.95 17.22
CA ALA A 56 10.25 30.97 18.15
C ALA A 56 8.82 31.35 18.58
N LEU A 57 8.59 32.64 18.85
CA LEU A 57 7.27 33.20 19.22
C LEU A 57 6.31 33.29 18.05
N SER A 58 6.78 33.51 16.83
CA SER A 58 5.97 33.52 15.61
C SER A 58 5.58 32.13 15.10
N ARG A 59 6.20 31.08 15.60
CA ARG A 59 5.74 29.71 15.38
C ARG A 59 4.45 29.48 16.18
N LYS A 60 3.33 29.87 15.58
CA LYS A 60 2.00 29.57 16.10
C LYS A 60 1.95 28.08 16.47
N SER A 61 1.71 27.76 17.73
CA SER A 61 1.54 26.38 18.18
C SER A 61 0.37 25.78 17.40
N ILE A 62 0.65 24.78 16.58
CA ILE A 62 -0.37 24.12 15.75
C ILE A 62 -0.58 22.72 16.30
N LEU A 63 -1.82 22.32 16.52
CA LEU A 63 -2.13 20.94 16.86
C LEU A 63 -1.77 20.02 15.69
N PHE A 64 -1.13 18.90 16.00
CA PHE A 64 -0.74 17.93 14.98
C PHE A 64 -1.91 17.49 14.10
N ASN A 65 -3.07 17.21 14.70
CA ASN A 65 -4.25 16.74 13.97
C ASN A 65 -4.82 17.81 13.02
N GLU A 66 -4.75 19.10 13.41
CA GLU A 66 -5.17 20.20 12.51
C GLU A 66 -4.29 20.27 11.27
N TRP A 67 -2.97 20.24 11.46
CA TRP A 67 -2.01 20.20 10.36
C TRP A 67 -2.17 18.95 9.50
N ALA A 68 -2.25 17.78 10.13
CA ALA A 68 -2.38 16.51 9.41
C ALA A 68 -3.69 16.41 8.60
N GLN A 69 -4.81 16.98 9.12
CA GLN A 69 -6.06 17.07 8.38
C GLN A 69 -5.92 18.03 7.18
N GLN A 70 -5.30 19.19 7.39
CA GLN A 70 -5.04 20.14 6.30
C GLN A 70 -4.14 19.51 5.23
N TRP A 71 -3.11 18.75 5.62
CA TRP A 71 -2.26 18.01 4.70
C TRP A 71 -3.05 16.97 3.89
N LEU A 72 -3.94 16.19 4.52
CA LEU A 72 -4.79 15.23 3.82
C LEU A 72 -5.65 15.92 2.75
N ASP A 73 -6.28 17.03 3.13
CA ASP A 73 -7.22 17.73 2.26
C ASP A 73 -6.52 18.47 1.12
N THR A 74 -5.32 19.05 1.36
CA THR A 74 -4.61 19.88 0.38
C THR A 74 -3.66 19.07 -0.51
N TYR A 75 -2.94 18.08 0.07
CA TYR A 75 -1.86 17.39 -0.64
C TYR A 75 -2.21 15.97 -1.08
N LYS A 76 -3.38 15.41 -0.65
CA LYS A 76 -3.69 14.01 -0.96
C LYS A 76 -5.04 13.79 -1.60
N ARG A 77 -6.05 14.57 -1.26
CA ARG A 77 -7.42 14.30 -1.70
C ARG A 77 -7.55 14.27 -3.21
N ASP A 78 -6.99 15.26 -3.88
CA ASP A 78 -7.12 15.44 -5.33
C ASP A 78 -5.91 14.92 -6.12
N ASP A 79 -4.76 14.70 -5.46
CA ASP A 79 -3.53 14.26 -6.10
C ASP A 79 -3.50 12.74 -6.38
N VAL A 80 -4.32 11.96 -5.68
CA VAL A 80 -4.33 10.50 -5.81
C VAL A 80 -5.74 9.98 -6.07
N LYS A 81 -5.82 8.77 -6.67
CA LYS A 81 -7.11 8.11 -6.90
C LYS A 81 -7.85 7.90 -5.56
N THR A 82 -9.17 8.08 -5.55
CA THR A 82 -10.05 7.99 -4.37
C THR A 82 -9.76 6.75 -3.52
N ASN A 83 -9.65 5.57 -4.13
CA ASN A 83 -9.35 4.35 -3.38
C ASN A 83 -7.95 4.38 -2.73
N THR A 84 -6.95 4.98 -3.38
CA THR A 84 -5.61 5.16 -2.79
C THR A 84 -5.67 6.16 -1.64
N TYR A 85 -6.38 7.27 -1.81
CA TYR A 85 -6.63 8.22 -0.73
C TYR A 85 -7.21 7.53 0.50
N LEU A 86 -8.33 6.81 0.32
CA LEU A 86 -9.03 6.14 1.43
C LEU A 86 -8.20 5.05 2.10
N THR A 87 -7.50 4.20 1.32
CA THR A 87 -6.85 3.00 1.87
C THR A 87 -5.40 3.22 2.33
N THR A 88 -4.72 4.23 1.78
CA THR A 88 -3.30 4.48 2.06
C THR A 88 -3.09 5.67 2.98
N TYR A 89 -3.99 6.65 2.93
CA TYR A 89 -3.84 7.92 3.65
C TYR A 89 -4.93 8.13 4.71
N ASP A 90 -6.19 8.20 4.32
CA ASP A 90 -7.29 8.57 5.21
C ASP A 90 -7.48 7.56 6.36
N ARG A 91 -7.66 6.26 6.05
CA ARG A 91 -7.85 5.22 7.08
C ARG A 91 -6.70 5.08 8.07
N PRO A 92 -5.41 5.05 7.67
CA PRO A 92 -4.30 5.08 8.61
C PRO A 92 -4.29 6.30 9.51
N CYS A 93 -4.61 7.48 8.96
CA CYS A 93 -4.69 8.72 9.73
C CYS A 93 -5.84 8.67 10.75
N ARG A 94 -7.07 8.37 10.31
CA ARG A 94 -8.26 8.39 11.19
C ARG A 94 -8.26 7.30 12.25
N ASN A 95 -7.83 6.09 11.89
CA ASN A 95 -7.93 4.94 12.78
C ASN A 95 -6.78 4.85 13.78
N TYR A 96 -5.59 5.39 13.45
CA TYR A 96 -4.39 5.19 14.27
C TYR A 96 -3.66 6.48 14.60
N ILE A 97 -3.39 7.36 13.63
CA ILE A 97 -2.53 8.52 13.82
C ILE A 97 -3.27 9.59 14.63
N PHE A 98 -4.46 10.00 14.21
CA PHE A 98 -5.23 11.06 14.87
C PHE A 98 -5.62 10.72 16.32
N PRO A 99 -6.06 9.50 16.66
CA PRO A 99 -6.34 9.14 18.04
C PRO A 99 -5.11 9.23 18.95
N HIS A 100 -3.94 8.85 18.43
CA HIS A 100 -2.70 8.85 19.21
C HIS A 100 -2.15 10.27 19.46
N PHE A 101 -2.19 11.14 18.46
CA PHE A 101 -1.62 12.48 18.53
C PHE A 101 -2.66 13.58 18.81
N LYS A 102 -3.85 13.22 19.31
CA LYS A 102 -5.04 14.10 19.42
C LYS A 102 -4.77 15.48 20.01
N ASN A 103 -3.93 15.58 21.04
CA ASN A 103 -3.69 16.83 21.77
C ASN A 103 -2.20 17.24 21.71
N LYS A 104 -1.42 16.65 20.80
CA LYS A 104 0.00 16.98 20.67
C LYS A 104 0.19 18.20 19.79
N ILE A 105 1.06 19.10 20.25
CA ILE A 105 1.56 20.20 19.42
C ILE A 105 2.54 19.64 18.41
N LEU A 106 2.42 20.01 17.13
CA LEU A 106 3.24 19.51 16.02
C LEU A 106 4.74 19.68 16.30
N GLN A 107 5.13 20.84 16.87
CA GLN A 107 6.51 21.22 17.18
C GLN A 107 7.13 20.39 18.32
N ASP A 108 6.30 19.84 19.21
CA ASP A 108 6.73 19.11 20.41
C ASP A 108 6.88 17.61 20.18
N ILE A 109 6.46 17.10 19.01
CA ILE A 109 6.57 15.68 18.69
C ILE A 109 8.02 15.30 18.41
N THR A 110 8.53 14.40 19.24
CA THR A 110 9.91 13.92 19.18
C THR A 110 10.04 12.59 18.42
N PRO A 111 11.27 12.21 17.97
CA PRO A 111 11.51 10.87 17.45
C PRO A 111 11.15 9.73 18.41
N LEU A 112 11.21 9.97 19.71
CA LEU A 112 10.81 9.02 20.75
C LEU A 112 9.30 8.80 20.74
N ASP A 113 8.50 9.87 20.62
CA ASP A 113 7.04 9.77 20.50
C ASP A 113 6.65 8.94 19.26
N ILE A 114 7.30 9.20 18.12
CA ILE A 114 7.06 8.42 16.89
C ILE A 114 7.42 6.95 17.09
N LYS A 115 8.58 6.65 17.71
CA LYS A 115 8.99 5.27 17.97
C LYS A 115 8.02 4.55 18.92
N ALA A 116 7.55 5.22 19.97
CA ALA A 116 6.56 4.69 20.90
C ALA A 116 5.25 4.38 20.18
N PHE A 117 4.79 5.29 19.32
CA PHE A 117 3.59 5.08 18.50
C PHE A 117 3.73 3.89 17.53
N ILE A 118 4.83 3.83 16.76
CA ILE A 118 5.07 2.69 15.84
C ILE A 118 5.10 1.37 16.61
N ASN A 119 5.68 1.33 17.80
CA ASN A 119 5.68 0.13 18.63
C ASN A 119 4.25 -0.25 19.09
N SER A 120 3.37 0.72 19.35
CA SER A 120 1.97 0.44 19.73
C SER A 120 1.14 -0.18 18.61
N VAL A 121 1.47 0.12 17.35
CA VAL A 121 0.79 -0.44 16.17
C VAL A 121 1.53 -1.61 15.52
N ALA A 122 2.61 -2.10 16.14
CA ALA A 122 3.43 -3.20 15.61
C ALA A 122 2.70 -4.55 15.51
N GLY A 123 1.54 -4.71 16.15
CA GLY A 123 0.66 -5.88 15.99
C GLY A 123 -0.07 -5.96 14.64
N LEU A 124 -0.05 -4.86 13.86
CA LEU A 124 -0.63 -4.85 12.51
C LEU A 124 0.33 -5.51 11.49
N SER A 125 -0.19 -5.82 10.30
CA SER A 125 0.64 -6.33 9.20
C SER A 125 1.75 -5.33 8.82
N GLN A 126 2.91 -5.84 8.35
CA GLN A 126 4.03 -4.99 7.93
C GLN A 126 3.58 -3.93 6.91
N SER A 127 2.81 -4.33 5.90
CA SER A 127 2.30 -3.42 4.88
C SER A 127 1.42 -2.28 5.46
N TYR A 128 0.68 -2.57 6.54
CA TYR A 128 -0.15 -1.53 7.16
C TYR A 128 0.68 -0.59 8.05
N VAL A 129 1.65 -1.12 8.77
CA VAL A 129 2.62 -0.33 9.55
C VAL A 129 3.45 0.57 8.63
N ASP A 130 3.86 0.06 7.46
CA ASP A 130 4.55 0.85 6.43
C ASP A 130 3.69 2.01 5.91
N LYS A 131 2.38 1.81 5.71
CA LYS A 131 1.45 2.89 5.33
C LYS A 131 1.32 3.96 6.41
N ILE A 132 1.19 3.55 7.67
CA ILE A 132 1.16 4.50 8.81
C ILE A 132 2.44 5.32 8.86
N HIS A 133 3.59 4.67 8.73
CA HIS A 133 4.90 5.35 8.71
C HIS A 133 5.05 6.28 7.51
N LEU A 134 4.58 5.86 6.32
CA LEU A 134 4.56 6.69 5.12
C LEU A 134 3.76 7.98 5.34
N CYS A 135 2.55 7.87 5.92
CA CYS A 135 1.72 9.04 6.25
C CYS A 135 2.44 9.99 7.18
N LEU A 136 2.96 9.48 8.31
CA LEU A 136 3.71 10.31 9.27
C LEU A 136 4.90 11.01 8.63
N LYS A 137 5.71 10.26 7.86
CA LYS A 137 6.88 10.81 7.17
C LYS A 137 6.49 11.96 6.25
N GLN A 138 5.42 11.80 5.47
CA GLN A 138 4.96 12.82 4.52
C GLN A 138 4.30 14.02 5.22
N ILE A 139 3.53 13.81 6.29
CA ILE A 139 2.96 14.89 7.11
C ILE A 139 4.06 15.79 7.67
N PHE A 140 5.11 15.20 8.24
CA PHE A 140 6.22 15.97 8.80
C PHE A 140 7.14 16.57 7.73
N GLU A 141 7.31 15.95 6.55
CA GLU A 141 8.05 16.54 5.45
C GLU A 141 7.33 17.78 4.92
N ALA A 142 6.02 17.69 4.69
CA ALA A 142 5.21 18.85 4.32
C ALA A 142 5.21 19.95 5.39
N ALA A 143 5.32 19.59 6.68
CA ALA A 143 5.45 20.58 7.75
C ALA A 143 6.80 21.32 7.71
N ILE A 144 7.88 20.66 7.25
CA ILE A 144 9.16 21.33 7.00
C ILE A 144 9.04 22.29 5.81
N ASP A 145 8.44 21.82 4.69
CA ASP A 145 8.27 22.62 3.48
C ASP A 145 7.43 23.89 3.72
N ASN A 146 6.58 23.88 4.76
CA ASN A 146 5.77 25.01 5.19
C ASN A 146 6.37 25.76 6.40
N ASP A 147 7.65 25.56 6.73
CA ASP A 147 8.38 26.22 7.82
C ASP A 147 7.75 26.05 9.22
N LEU A 148 6.92 25.02 9.43
CA LEU A 148 6.26 24.76 10.72
C LEU A 148 7.18 24.06 11.72
N ILE A 149 8.11 23.24 11.23
CA ILE A 149 9.11 22.52 12.02
C ILE A 149 10.47 22.53 11.29
N ALA A 150 11.54 22.38 12.05
CA ALA A 150 12.91 22.41 11.49
C ALA A 150 13.41 21.02 11.03
N LYS A 151 12.86 19.94 11.57
CA LYS A 151 13.34 18.56 11.32
C LYS A 151 12.18 17.57 11.35
N ASN A 152 12.26 16.57 10.49
CA ASN A 152 11.29 15.47 10.46
C ASN A 152 11.64 14.43 11.55
N PRO A 153 10.77 14.20 12.56
CA PRO A 153 11.03 13.24 13.62
C PRO A 153 10.97 11.78 13.16
N CYS A 154 10.48 11.51 11.94
CA CYS A 154 10.44 10.17 11.35
C CYS A 154 11.75 9.76 10.65
N ARG A 155 12.77 10.63 10.60
CA ARG A 155 14.05 10.32 9.94
C ARG A 155 14.74 9.13 10.62
N ASN A 156 15.30 8.22 9.80
CA ASN A 156 16.09 7.06 10.23
C ASN A 156 15.37 6.07 11.16
N LEU A 157 14.03 6.06 11.16
CA LEU A 157 13.26 5.09 11.91
C LEU A 157 13.11 3.78 11.12
N THR A 158 13.62 2.69 11.68
CA THR A 158 13.30 1.35 11.19
C THR A 158 11.96 0.91 11.75
N VAL A 159 11.04 0.56 10.87
CA VAL A 159 9.69 0.13 11.20
C VAL A 159 9.56 -1.37 10.97
N LYS A 160 9.21 -2.12 12.01
CA LYS A 160 9.00 -3.58 11.92
C LYS A 160 7.70 -3.96 12.58
N SER A 161 6.89 -4.74 11.88
CA SER A 161 5.75 -5.44 12.46
C SER A 161 6.23 -6.59 13.34
N LYS A 162 5.47 -6.89 14.38
CA LYS A 162 5.64 -8.10 15.20
C LYS A 162 4.83 -9.27 14.65
N GLN A 163 3.96 -9.01 13.67
CA GLN A 163 3.18 -10.05 13.02
C GLN A 163 4.10 -10.92 12.15
N THR A 164 4.06 -12.22 12.38
CA THR A 164 4.74 -13.19 11.51
C THR A 164 4.10 -13.14 10.13
N LYS A 165 4.95 -13.09 9.09
CA LYS A 165 4.49 -13.16 7.71
C LYS A 165 3.82 -14.51 7.50
N GLN A 166 2.51 -14.50 7.21
CA GLN A 166 1.81 -15.72 6.85
C GLN A 166 2.37 -16.27 5.54
N SER A 167 2.52 -17.59 5.46
CA SER A 167 2.81 -18.29 4.22
C SER A 167 1.68 -18.04 3.22
N LYS A 168 2.01 -17.90 1.95
CA LYS A 168 1.00 -17.86 0.89
C LYS A 168 0.46 -19.27 0.71
N ARG A 169 -0.85 -19.40 0.77
CA ARG A 169 -1.52 -20.68 0.55
C ARG A 169 -1.93 -20.80 -0.91
N VAL A 170 -1.77 -21.97 -1.46
CA VAL A 170 -2.21 -22.35 -2.82
C VAL A 170 -2.81 -23.75 -2.79
N TYR A 171 -3.80 -24.03 -3.60
CA TYR A 171 -4.31 -25.37 -3.78
C TYR A 171 -3.32 -26.22 -4.59
N ASP A 172 -3.27 -27.51 -4.29
CA ASP A 172 -2.60 -28.49 -5.15
C ASP A 172 -3.43 -28.78 -6.41
N SER A 173 -2.84 -29.51 -7.37
CA SER A 173 -3.49 -29.81 -8.65
C SER A 173 -4.79 -30.61 -8.48
N ALA A 174 -4.78 -31.61 -7.60
CA ALA A 174 -5.96 -32.45 -7.37
C ALA A 174 -7.15 -31.64 -6.83
N THR A 175 -6.88 -30.76 -5.86
CA THR A 175 -7.90 -29.83 -5.34
C THR A 175 -8.42 -28.89 -6.41
N VAL A 176 -7.51 -28.33 -7.25
CA VAL A 176 -7.92 -27.46 -8.37
C VAL A 176 -8.84 -28.19 -9.33
N ASP A 177 -8.51 -29.43 -9.69
CA ASP A 177 -9.33 -30.23 -10.62
C ASP A 177 -10.72 -30.53 -10.04
N ALA A 178 -10.79 -30.89 -8.75
CA ALA A 178 -12.05 -31.11 -8.05
C ALA A 178 -12.91 -29.82 -7.96
N LEU A 179 -12.31 -28.68 -7.64
CA LEU A 179 -13.03 -27.39 -7.59
C LEU A 179 -13.49 -26.96 -8.99
N CYS A 180 -12.70 -27.21 -10.02
CA CYS A 180 -13.08 -26.95 -11.41
C CYS A 180 -14.21 -27.86 -11.89
N ALA A 181 -14.30 -29.09 -11.41
CA ALA A 181 -15.40 -30.01 -11.71
C ALA A 181 -16.68 -29.71 -10.92
N SER A 182 -16.62 -28.91 -9.86
CA SER A 182 -17.76 -28.59 -8.98
C SER A 182 -18.93 -27.97 -9.76
N THR A 183 -20.16 -28.34 -9.40
CA THR A 183 -21.42 -27.76 -9.92
C THR A 183 -22.04 -26.73 -8.96
N ALA A 184 -21.36 -26.41 -7.86
CA ALA A 184 -21.81 -25.44 -6.89
C ALA A 184 -22.11 -24.06 -7.50
N PRO A 185 -22.97 -23.25 -6.89
CA PRO A 185 -23.19 -21.87 -7.36
C PRO A 185 -21.88 -21.10 -7.50
N TYR A 186 -21.74 -20.33 -8.58
CA TYR A 186 -20.52 -19.54 -8.90
C TYR A 186 -19.27 -20.37 -9.28
N ALA A 187 -19.39 -21.68 -9.47
CA ALA A 187 -18.26 -22.54 -9.86
C ALA A 187 -17.57 -22.10 -11.17
N LEU A 188 -18.33 -21.56 -12.15
CA LEU A 188 -17.76 -21.00 -13.38
C LEU A 188 -16.72 -19.90 -13.07
N TYR A 189 -17.01 -19.03 -12.12
CA TYR A 189 -16.11 -17.90 -11.81
C TYR A 189 -14.85 -18.37 -11.08
N VAL A 190 -14.99 -19.36 -10.20
CA VAL A 190 -13.85 -20.01 -9.54
C VAL A 190 -12.99 -20.77 -10.54
N HIS A 191 -13.61 -21.49 -11.48
CA HIS A 191 -12.93 -22.18 -12.57
C HIS A 191 -12.10 -21.19 -13.43
N ILE A 192 -12.70 -20.07 -13.85
CA ILE A 192 -11.98 -19.01 -14.57
C ILE A 192 -10.80 -18.47 -13.76
N LEU A 193 -10.96 -18.20 -12.46
CA LEU A 193 -9.86 -17.71 -11.61
C LEU A 193 -8.73 -18.72 -11.49
N LEU A 194 -9.04 -20.01 -11.33
CA LEU A 194 -8.07 -21.08 -11.16
C LEU A 194 -7.34 -21.43 -12.47
N ARG A 195 -8.00 -21.41 -13.62
CA ARG A 195 -7.39 -21.78 -14.91
C ARG A 195 -6.78 -20.60 -15.66
N MET A 196 -7.44 -19.43 -15.60
CA MET A 196 -6.99 -18.25 -16.36
C MET A 196 -6.21 -17.24 -15.52
N GLY A 197 -6.18 -17.39 -14.21
CA GLY A 197 -5.43 -16.52 -13.31
C GLY A 197 -5.83 -15.04 -13.39
N LEU A 198 -7.08 -14.71 -13.69
CA LEU A 198 -7.55 -13.34 -13.79
C LEU A 198 -7.49 -12.65 -12.42
N ARG A 199 -7.27 -11.32 -12.41
CA ARG A 199 -7.60 -10.51 -11.23
C ARG A 199 -9.11 -10.51 -11.05
N ILE A 200 -9.60 -10.45 -9.82
CA ILE A 200 -11.06 -10.40 -9.58
C ILE A 200 -11.73 -9.23 -10.30
N SER A 201 -11.05 -8.10 -10.44
CA SER A 201 -11.53 -6.94 -11.20
C SER A 201 -11.60 -7.21 -12.71
N GLU A 202 -10.68 -8.03 -13.25
CA GLU A 202 -10.69 -8.48 -14.65
C GLU A 202 -11.82 -9.47 -14.89
N LEU A 203 -12.05 -10.43 -13.98
CA LEU A 203 -13.20 -11.32 -14.05
C LEU A 203 -14.53 -10.55 -14.02
N CYS A 204 -14.69 -9.58 -13.11
CA CYS A 204 -15.90 -8.76 -13.04
C CYS A 204 -16.10 -7.87 -14.28
N GLY A 205 -15.03 -7.55 -15.00
CA GLY A 205 -15.07 -6.79 -16.24
C GLY A 205 -15.13 -7.64 -17.52
N LEU A 206 -15.00 -8.95 -17.41
CA LEU A 206 -14.98 -9.86 -18.58
C LEU A 206 -16.35 -9.93 -19.26
N ARG A 207 -16.37 -9.77 -20.57
CA ARG A 207 -17.58 -9.85 -21.39
C ARG A 207 -17.57 -11.12 -22.22
N TRP A 208 -18.75 -11.60 -22.57
CA TRP A 208 -18.89 -12.77 -23.47
C TRP A 208 -18.26 -12.52 -24.84
N GLN A 209 -18.33 -11.30 -25.38
CA GLN A 209 -17.66 -10.95 -26.65
C GLN A 209 -16.12 -11.01 -26.60
N ASP A 210 -15.53 -11.04 -25.41
CA ASP A 210 -14.09 -11.17 -25.21
C ASP A 210 -13.63 -12.65 -25.18
N ILE A 211 -14.57 -13.60 -25.30
CA ILE A 211 -14.36 -15.05 -25.31
C ILE A 211 -14.67 -15.59 -26.69
N ASP A 212 -13.64 -16.12 -27.35
CA ASP A 212 -13.75 -16.79 -28.63
C ASP A 212 -13.65 -18.31 -28.41
N LEU A 213 -14.80 -18.98 -28.41
CA LEU A 213 -14.87 -20.42 -28.18
C LEU A 213 -14.33 -21.23 -29.38
N GLU A 214 -14.40 -20.71 -30.62
CA GLU A 214 -13.88 -21.38 -31.83
C GLU A 214 -12.34 -21.33 -31.82
N GLN A 215 -11.77 -20.16 -31.55
CA GLN A 215 -10.32 -19.99 -31.45
C GLN A 215 -9.76 -20.42 -30.07
N LYS A 216 -10.64 -20.82 -29.13
CA LYS A 216 -10.29 -21.21 -27.76
C LYS A 216 -9.45 -20.16 -27.06
N THR A 217 -9.87 -18.89 -27.14
CA THR A 217 -9.11 -17.77 -26.58
C THR A 217 -9.99 -16.79 -25.81
N MET A 218 -9.41 -16.19 -24.77
CA MET A 218 -10.01 -15.15 -23.94
C MET A 218 -9.14 -13.89 -23.98
N THR A 219 -9.76 -12.75 -24.29
CA THR A 219 -9.09 -11.44 -24.29
C THR A 219 -9.41 -10.69 -23.01
N VAL A 220 -8.38 -10.37 -22.22
CA VAL A 220 -8.52 -9.53 -21.03
C VAL A 220 -8.24 -8.10 -21.44
N SER A 221 -9.28 -7.28 -21.61
CA SER A 221 -9.18 -5.92 -22.14
C SER A 221 -9.54 -4.85 -21.10
N GLN A 222 -10.33 -5.18 -20.09
CA GLN A 222 -10.86 -4.23 -19.13
C GLN A 222 -10.94 -4.80 -17.71
N ALA A 223 -11.13 -3.91 -16.74
CA ALA A 223 -11.32 -4.26 -15.36
C ALA A 223 -12.44 -3.41 -14.74
N LEU A 224 -13.29 -4.05 -13.93
CA LEU A 224 -14.35 -3.39 -13.19
C LEU A 224 -13.84 -2.99 -11.80
N THR A 225 -13.99 -1.72 -11.45
CA THR A 225 -13.76 -1.20 -10.10
C THR A 225 -15.05 -0.59 -9.56
N ALA A 226 -15.26 -0.66 -8.27
CA ALA A 226 -16.38 -0.01 -7.61
C ALA A 226 -15.87 0.97 -6.56
N GLU A 227 -16.28 2.23 -6.66
CA GLU A 227 -15.94 3.28 -5.71
C GLU A 227 -17.22 3.98 -5.24
N SER A 228 -17.41 4.10 -3.93
CA SER A 228 -18.56 4.79 -3.31
C SER A 228 -19.93 4.36 -3.85
N GLY A 229 -20.07 3.07 -4.23
CA GLY A 229 -21.30 2.50 -4.79
C GLY A 229 -21.46 2.68 -6.31
N ALA A 230 -20.61 3.47 -6.96
CA ALA A 230 -20.56 3.59 -8.42
C ALA A 230 -19.64 2.55 -9.04
N ILE A 231 -20.02 2.01 -10.18
CA ILE A 231 -19.24 1.04 -10.95
C ILE A 231 -18.49 1.79 -12.04
N PHE A 232 -17.19 1.61 -12.07
CA PHE A 232 -16.31 2.14 -13.10
C PHE A 232 -15.70 0.98 -13.88
N ILE A 233 -15.93 0.98 -15.18
CA ILE A 233 -15.30 0.06 -16.11
C ILE A 233 -14.23 0.87 -16.81
N GLY A 234 -12.99 0.47 -16.66
CA GLY A 234 -11.85 1.12 -17.29
C GLY A 234 -11.01 0.12 -18.04
N ASP A 235 -10.29 0.64 -19.03
CA ASP A 235 -9.27 -0.15 -19.71
C ASP A 235 -8.31 -0.76 -18.68
N ALA A 236 -7.79 -1.92 -19.00
CA ALA A 236 -6.80 -2.58 -18.17
C ALA A 236 -5.68 -1.58 -17.84
N LYS A 237 -5.37 -1.41 -16.53
CA LYS A 237 -4.54 -0.32 -15.94
C LYS A 237 -3.18 -0.06 -16.61
N SER A 238 -2.74 -0.94 -17.50
CA SER A 238 -1.48 -0.83 -18.24
C SER A 238 -1.56 -1.67 -19.53
N LEU A 239 -0.75 -1.33 -20.52
CA LEU A 239 -0.57 -2.15 -21.74
C LEU A 239 -0.23 -3.62 -21.44
N SER A 240 0.44 -3.89 -20.33
CA SER A 240 0.73 -5.26 -19.86
C SER A 240 -0.49 -6.03 -19.37
N SER A 241 -1.61 -5.36 -19.10
CA SER A 241 -2.86 -5.99 -18.67
C SER A 241 -3.73 -6.42 -19.86
N LEU A 242 -3.56 -5.81 -21.03
CA LEU A 242 -4.21 -6.26 -22.27
C LEU A 242 -3.48 -7.53 -22.77
N ARG A 243 -4.19 -8.65 -22.75
CA ARG A 243 -3.62 -9.94 -23.15
C ARG A 243 -4.66 -10.89 -23.69
N LYS A 244 -4.25 -11.73 -24.63
CA LYS A 244 -5.05 -12.84 -25.19
C LYS A 244 -4.48 -14.15 -24.64
N LEU A 245 -5.33 -14.95 -24.00
CA LEU A 245 -4.96 -16.18 -23.30
C LEU A 245 -5.63 -17.37 -23.94
N PRO A 246 -4.94 -18.51 -24.10
CA PRO A 246 -5.58 -19.76 -24.51
C PRO A 246 -6.48 -20.28 -23.38
N ILE A 247 -7.65 -20.78 -23.71
CA ILE A 247 -8.61 -21.37 -22.78
C ILE A 247 -8.40 -22.89 -22.73
N PRO A 248 -8.20 -23.48 -21.54
CA PRO A 248 -8.14 -24.94 -21.40
C PRO A 248 -9.47 -25.63 -21.76
N GLU A 249 -9.40 -26.88 -22.20
CA GLU A 249 -10.56 -27.63 -22.72
C GLU A 249 -11.67 -27.78 -21.68
N ASP A 250 -11.33 -28.11 -20.44
CA ASP A 250 -12.28 -28.22 -19.32
C ASP A 250 -13.09 -26.93 -19.09
N LEU A 251 -12.46 -25.77 -19.26
CA LEU A 251 -13.13 -24.48 -19.16
C LEU A 251 -13.96 -24.16 -20.42
N ILE A 252 -13.51 -24.58 -21.62
CA ILE A 252 -14.29 -24.41 -22.85
C ILE A 252 -15.62 -25.16 -22.77
N GLU A 253 -15.59 -26.41 -22.33
CA GLU A 253 -16.80 -27.22 -22.14
C GLU A 253 -17.78 -26.52 -21.22
N ARG A 254 -17.29 -25.99 -20.09
CA ARG A 254 -18.13 -25.23 -19.13
C ARG A 254 -18.67 -23.92 -19.70
N LEU A 255 -17.84 -23.15 -20.41
CA LEU A 255 -18.27 -21.90 -21.05
C LEU A 255 -19.32 -22.16 -22.14
N SER A 256 -19.13 -23.26 -22.88
CA SER A 256 -20.06 -23.68 -23.94
C SER A 256 -21.43 -24.04 -23.41
N SER A 257 -21.52 -24.62 -22.19
CA SER A 257 -22.77 -25.04 -21.55
C SER A 257 -23.61 -23.88 -20.99
N VAL A 258 -23.11 -22.64 -21.03
CA VAL A 258 -23.89 -21.47 -20.57
C VAL A 258 -24.88 -21.06 -21.66
N ASP A 259 -26.16 -20.98 -21.31
CA ASP A 259 -27.26 -20.71 -22.25
C ASP A 259 -27.18 -19.30 -22.87
N SER A 260 -27.00 -18.27 -22.02
CA SER A 260 -26.90 -16.88 -22.49
C SER A 260 -25.47 -16.38 -22.46
N LYS A 261 -24.98 -15.95 -23.62
CA LYS A 261 -23.61 -15.43 -23.82
C LYS A 261 -23.62 -13.95 -24.19
N GLU A 262 -24.42 -13.17 -23.46
CA GLU A 262 -24.55 -11.73 -23.67
C GLU A 262 -24.03 -10.92 -22.49
N GLY A 263 -23.50 -9.73 -22.75
CA GLY A 263 -23.04 -8.80 -21.72
C GLY A 263 -21.81 -9.29 -20.95
N TYR A 264 -21.84 -9.19 -19.64
CA TYR A 264 -20.74 -9.58 -18.76
C TYR A 264 -20.87 -11.03 -18.30
N VAL A 265 -19.71 -11.72 -18.21
CA VAL A 265 -19.65 -13.10 -17.75
C VAL A 265 -20.02 -13.21 -16.26
N ALA A 266 -19.48 -12.30 -15.45
CA ALA A 266 -19.68 -12.32 -14.00
C ALA A 266 -20.84 -11.41 -13.61
N MET A 267 -22.04 -11.99 -13.55
CA MET A 267 -23.28 -11.32 -13.13
C MET A 267 -23.85 -11.97 -11.87
N ARG A 268 -24.55 -11.18 -11.05
CA ARG A 268 -25.29 -11.68 -9.90
C ARG A 268 -26.64 -12.24 -10.38
N LYS A 269 -27.23 -13.16 -9.60
CA LYS A 269 -28.57 -13.69 -9.87
C LYS A 269 -29.65 -12.60 -9.99
N SER A 270 -29.42 -11.42 -9.38
CA SER A 270 -30.32 -10.26 -9.49
C SER A 270 -30.21 -9.49 -10.81
N GLY A 271 -29.34 -9.90 -11.75
CA GLY A 271 -29.06 -9.17 -12.97
C GLY A 271 -28.10 -7.95 -12.79
N CYS A 272 -27.62 -7.70 -11.58
CA CYS A 272 -26.66 -6.64 -11.32
C CYS A 272 -25.21 -7.09 -11.59
N HIS A 273 -24.33 -6.15 -11.89
CA HIS A 273 -22.89 -6.43 -12.02
C HIS A 273 -22.32 -7.06 -10.74
N MET A 274 -21.47 -8.05 -10.93
CA MET A 274 -20.60 -8.56 -9.88
C MET A 274 -19.51 -7.52 -9.59
N THR A 275 -19.28 -7.21 -8.31
CA THR A 275 -18.15 -6.35 -7.92
C THR A 275 -17.08 -7.17 -7.19
N PRO A 276 -15.79 -6.77 -7.26
CA PRO A 276 -14.71 -7.47 -6.56
C PRO A 276 -14.95 -7.64 -5.06
N ALA A 277 -15.54 -6.62 -4.40
CA ALA A 277 -15.86 -6.65 -2.99
C ALA A 277 -16.96 -7.67 -2.67
N ASN A 278 -18.04 -7.67 -3.46
CA ASN A 278 -19.14 -8.60 -3.27
C ASN A 278 -18.72 -10.04 -3.53
N PHE A 279 -17.96 -10.29 -4.60
CA PHE A 279 -17.47 -11.63 -4.91
C PHE A 279 -16.72 -12.24 -3.73
N ASN A 280 -15.72 -11.54 -3.20
CA ASN A 280 -14.92 -12.02 -2.08
C ASN A 280 -15.74 -12.17 -0.77
N ALA A 281 -16.71 -11.29 -0.54
CA ALA A 281 -17.46 -11.27 0.72
C ALA A 281 -18.67 -12.22 0.76
N ARG A 282 -19.21 -12.62 -0.39
CA ARG A 282 -20.47 -13.35 -0.48
C ARG A 282 -20.43 -14.52 -1.45
N GLU A 283 -20.19 -14.26 -2.72
CA GLU A 283 -20.36 -15.26 -3.78
C GLU A 283 -19.32 -16.38 -3.67
N LEU A 284 -18.10 -16.05 -3.31
CA LEU A 284 -17.04 -17.05 -3.07
C LEU A 284 -17.34 -17.89 -1.82
N GLU A 285 -17.90 -17.28 -0.77
CA GLU A 285 -18.36 -18.02 0.41
C GLU A 285 -19.53 -18.95 0.09
N VAL A 286 -20.48 -18.51 -0.75
CA VAL A 286 -21.58 -19.38 -1.23
C VAL A 286 -21.02 -20.56 -2.02
N PHE A 287 -20.05 -20.34 -2.89
CA PHE A 287 -19.36 -21.43 -3.60
C PHE A 287 -18.76 -22.42 -2.62
N TYR A 288 -17.94 -21.97 -1.66
CA TYR A 288 -17.27 -22.84 -0.70
C TYR A 288 -18.23 -23.63 0.19
N ASN A 289 -19.32 -22.99 0.64
CA ASN A 289 -20.34 -23.67 1.45
C ASN A 289 -21.04 -24.81 0.70
N ASN A 290 -21.11 -24.71 -0.64
CA ASN A 290 -21.79 -25.72 -1.47
C ASN A 290 -20.80 -26.68 -2.17
N SER A 291 -19.49 -26.47 -2.02
CA SER A 291 -18.46 -27.35 -2.59
C SER A 291 -17.73 -28.18 -1.54
N GLY A 292 -18.16 -28.17 -0.27
CA GLY A 292 -17.55 -28.96 0.80
C GLY A 292 -16.18 -28.51 1.28
N VAL A 293 -15.71 -27.31 0.88
CA VAL A 293 -14.38 -26.80 1.29
C VAL A 293 -14.41 -26.30 2.74
N PRO A 294 -13.63 -26.89 3.67
CA PRO A 294 -13.56 -26.46 5.05
C PRO A 294 -13.12 -24.99 5.19
N MET A 295 -13.67 -24.29 6.20
CA MET A 295 -13.43 -22.84 6.37
C MET A 295 -11.94 -22.48 6.47
N ASN A 296 -11.14 -23.28 7.16
CA ASN A 296 -9.71 -23.06 7.33
C ASN A 296 -8.87 -23.31 6.06
N GLN A 297 -9.45 -23.95 5.06
CA GLN A 297 -8.82 -24.26 3.77
C GLN A 297 -9.28 -23.32 2.64
N ARG A 298 -10.24 -22.44 2.89
CA ARG A 298 -10.76 -21.49 1.89
C ARG A 298 -9.70 -20.47 1.50
N LEU A 299 -9.60 -20.20 0.22
CA LEU A 299 -8.70 -19.21 -0.36
C LEU A 299 -9.50 -18.03 -0.91
N THR A 300 -8.91 -16.85 -0.87
CA THR A 300 -9.47 -15.63 -1.49
C THR A 300 -9.30 -15.68 -3.01
N ALA A 301 -10.04 -14.87 -3.76
CA ALA A 301 -9.89 -14.76 -5.21
C ALA A 301 -8.44 -14.44 -5.65
N HIS A 302 -7.70 -13.70 -4.82
CA HIS A 302 -6.29 -13.41 -5.11
C HIS A 302 -5.39 -14.65 -4.89
N GLU A 303 -5.68 -15.47 -3.89
CA GLU A 303 -4.98 -16.73 -3.65
C GLU A 303 -5.34 -17.78 -4.71
N LEU A 304 -6.56 -17.80 -5.27
CA LEU A 304 -6.92 -18.62 -6.42
C LEU A 304 -6.06 -18.26 -7.66
N ARG A 305 -5.89 -16.97 -7.92
CA ARG A 305 -4.96 -16.52 -8.97
C ARG A 305 -3.50 -16.91 -8.66
N HIS A 306 -3.08 -16.85 -7.40
CA HIS A 306 -1.75 -17.33 -7.01
C HIS A 306 -1.59 -18.83 -7.24
N THR A 307 -2.64 -19.62 -6.97
CA THR A 307 -2.69 -21.05 -7.27
C THR A 307 -2.44 -21.29 -8.76
N CYS A 308 -3.19 -20.60 -9.64
CA CYS A 308 -2.98 -20.67 -11.08
C CYS A 308 -1.52 -20.38 -11.47
N GLY A 309 -0.96 -19.28 -10.99
CA GLY A 309 0.42 -18.92 -11.33
C GLY A 309 1.47 -19.87 -10.76
N THR A 310 1.22 -20.47 -9.59
CA THR A 310 2.13 -21.47 -8.99
C THR A 310 2.13 -22.76 -9.81
N LEU A 311 0.95 -23.29 -10.13
CA LEU A 311 0.83 -24.52 -10.95
C LEU A 311 1.39 -24.30 -12.35
N LEU A 312 1.12 -23.16 -12.99
CA LEU A 312 1.69 -22.84 -14.29
C LEU A 312 3.23 -22.73 -14.25
N TYR A 313 3.81 -22.22 -13.16
CA TYR A 313 5.26 -22.20 -12.98
C TYR A 313 5.82 -23.60 -12.69
N GLU A 314 5.12 -24.41 -11.93
CA GLU A 314 5.52 -25.81 -11.67
C GLU A 314 5.56 -26.65 -12.94
N ASP A 315 4.65 -26.39 -13.87
CA ASP A 315 4.57 -27.06 -15.17
C ASP A 315 5.62 -26.55 -16.14
N THR A 316 5.69 -25.24 -16.36
CA THR A 316 6.52 -24.64 -17.41
C THR A 316 7.96 -24.35 -16.99
N LYS A 317 8.23 -24.14 -15.71
CA LYS A 317 9.48 -23.60 -15.15
C LYS A 317 9.91 -22.26 -15.77
N ASP A 318 9.02 -21.58 -16.48
CA ASP A 318 9.27 -20.32 -17.18
C ASP A 318 8.57 -19.16 -16.48
N ILE A 319 9.34 -18.36 -15.76
CA ILE A 319 8.84 -17.20 -15.02
C ILE A 319 8.36 -16.07 -15.95
N PHE A 320 8.95 -15.95 -17.14
CA PHE A 320 8.53 -14.96 -18.13
C PHE A 320 7.16 -15.31 -18.71
N HIS A 321 6.95 -16.59 -19.01
CA HIS A 321 5.65 -17.10 -19.45
C HIS A 321 4.58 -16.83 -18.39
N VAL A 322 4.82 -17.19 -17.13
CA VAL A 322 3.89 -16.93 -16.01
C VAL A 322 3.61 -15.44 -15.85
N SER A 323 4.64 -14.58 -15.92
CA SER A 323 4.47 -13.13 -15.80
C SER A 323 3.59 -12.56 -16.89
N LYS A 324 3.81 -12.98 -18.14
CA LYS A 324 3.02 -12.58 -19.31
C LYS A 324 1.59 -13.10 -19.23
N PHE A 325 1.40 -14.36 -18.86
CA PHE A 325 0.09 -14.99 -18.70
C PHE A 325 -0.74 -14.25 -17.64
N LEU A 326 -0.17 -13.99 -16.50
CA LEU A 326 -0.84 -13.26 -15.42
C LEU A 326 -0.98 -11.75 -15.70
N GLY A 327 -0.23 -11.16 -16.61
CA GLY A 327 -0.25 -9.72 -16.88
C GLY A 327 0.35 -8.91 -15.71
N HIS A 328 1.52 -9.30 -15.23
CA HIS A 328 2.30 -8.50 -14.29
C HIS A 328 3.11 -7.45 -15.05
N SER A 329 3.03 -6.18 -14.60
CA SER A 329 3.78 -5.06 -15.21
C SER A 329 5.29 -5.16 -15.00
N GLU A 330 5.71 -5.85 -13.92
CA GLU A 330 7.11 -6.04 -13.55
C GLU A 330 7.38 -7.51 -13.25
N ILE A 331 8.39 -8.08 -13.90
CA ILE A 331 8.85 -9.46 -13.68
C ILE A 331 9.28 -9.67 -12.22
N GLY A 332 9.83 -8.63 -11.57
CA GLY A 332 10.23 -8.69 -10.18
C GLY A 332 9.11 -9.09 -9.21
N ILE A 333 7.85 -8.79 -9.55
CA ILE A 333 6.69 -9.23 -8.78
C ILE A 333 6.55 -10.75 -8.89
N THR A 334 6.63 -11.29 -10.11
CA THR A 334 6.51 -12.73 -10.41
C THR A 334 7.67 -13.51 -9.78
N THR A 335 8.89 -13.01 -9.93
CA THR A 335 10.09 -13.64 -9.35
C THR A 335 10.00 -13.73 -7.81
N LYS A 336 9.61 -12.65 -7.15
CA LYS A 336 9.43 -12.65 -5.68
C LYS A 336 8.33 -13.60 -5.21
N ILE A 337 7.30 -13.81 -6.02
CA ILE A 337 6.16 -14.65 -5.67
C ILE A 337 6.46 -16.12 -5.93
N TYR A 338 7.04 -16.47 -7.07
CA TYR A 338 7.12 -17.85 -7.54
C TYR A 338 8.51 -18.48 -7.43
N VAL A 339 9.60 -17.70 -7.57
CA VAL A 339 10.98 -18.22 -7.43
C VAL A 339 11.43 -18.24 -5.97
N HIS A 340 11.14 -17.16 -5.20
CA HIS A 340 11.51 -17.11 -3.80
C HIS A 340 10.48 -17.76 -2.86
N SER A 341 9.26 -18.05 -3.32
CA SER A 341 8.19 -18.62 -2.51
C SER A 341 8.22 -20.14 -2.42
N GLN A 342 9.10 -20.84 -3.12
CA GLN A 342 9.27 -22.29 -2.93
C GLN A 342 9.52 -22.67 -1.45
N TYR A 343 10.03 -21.74 -0.65
CA TYR A 343 10.26 -21.89 0.79
C TYR A 343 9.13 -21.37 1.70
N HIS A 344 8.10 -20.70 1.12
CA HIS A 344 7.04 -20.03 1.89
C HIS A 344 5.63 -20.21 1.29
N THR A 345 5.45 -21.17 0.39
CA THR A 345 4.14 -21.52 -0.17
C THR A 345 3.65 -22.79 0.48
N GLU A 346 2.53 -22.72 1.15
CA GLU A 346 1.83 -23.86 1.73
C GLU A 346 0.86 -24.43 0.70
N LYS A 347 1.05 -25.68 0.28
CA LYS A 347 0.09 -26.39 -0.55
C LYS A 347 -1.04 -26.90 0.33
N VAL A 348 -2.25 -26.52 -0.02
CA VAL A 348 -3.47 -26.94 0.65
C VAL A 348 -4.12 -28.02 -0.19
N HIS A 349 -4.20 -29.23 0.37
CA HIS A 349 -5.03 -30.30 -0.15
C HIS A 349 -6.39 -30.21 0.54
N VAL A 350 -7.47 -30.29 -0.22
CA VAL A 350 -8.84 -30.31 0.32
C VAL A 350 -9.35 -31.72 0.24
N ASP A 351 -9.57 -32.32 1.40
CA ASP A 351 -10.33 -33.57 1.51
C ASP A 351 -11.82 -33.21 1.43
N PHE A 352 -12.44 -33.51 0.32
CA PHE A 352 -13.89 -33.32 0.15
C PHE A 352 -14.59 -34.46 0.84
N ASP A 353 -15.45 -34.16 1.82
CA ASP A 353 -16.27 -35.17 2.47
C ASP A 353 -17.14 -35.89 1.42
N GLU A 354 -17.03 -37.20 1.33
CA GLU A 354 -17.81 -38.03 0.38
C GLU A 354 -19.34 -37.93 0.59
N ASN A 355 -19.78 -37.29 1.66
CA ASN A 355 -21.19 -37.11 2.03
C ASN A 355 -21.79 -35.76 1.61
N SER A 356 -21.10 -34.96 0.78
CA SER A 356 -21.55 -33.61 0.36
C SER A 356 -22.00 -33.55 -1.09
N VAL A 357 -22.43 -34.68 -1.67
CA VAL A 357 -23.02 -34.77 -3.03
C VAL A 357 -24.55 -34.88 -2.94
#